data_15723a72ae9984549aa9160504751cef
#
_entry.id   15723a72ae9984549aa9160504751cef
#
_cell.length_a   1.000
_cell.length_b   1.000
_cell.length_c   1.000
_cell.angle_alpha   90.00
_cell.angle_beta   90.00
_cell.angle_gamma   90.00
#
_symmetry.space_group_name_H-M   'P 1'
#
loop_
_entity.id
_entity.type
_entity.pdbx_description
1 polymer ?
#
loop_
_entity_poly.entity_id
_entity_poly.type
_entity_poly.pdbx_seq_one_letter_code
_entity_poly.pdbx_strand_id
1 'polypeptide(L)'
;MRVLMIIPAYNEEESIFDTVTSILNYRKKVDFDLDYVVINDGSTDMTKQILEENHFNAVHLVMNLGIGGAVQTGYKYALAHDYDVAVQFDGDGQHDIESLSDLLEPIRKNEADLVIGSRFVGDVKSEFQTTFMRRFGIGVISNLIKWTTGQRVLDTTSGYRLADKVVIKQFARRYPIKYPEPETIVHILKRKYKVVEKPANMFERTGGVSSITPIKSIRYMLEVCSSILIAAFMRESE
;
A
#
# COMPACT_ATOMS: atom_id res chain seq x y z
N MET A 1 3.24 -19.02 -9.07
CA MET A 1 2.93 -18.04 -8.02
C MET A 1 1.94 -17.06 -8.60
N ARG A 2 0.79 -16.93 -7.96
CA ARG A 2 -0.28 -16.02 -8.39
C ARG A 2 -0.20 -14.71 -7.60
N VAL A 3 -0.03 -13.61 -8.29
CA VAL A 3 0.15 -12.27 -7.72
C VAL A 3 -1.04 -11.39 -8.10
N LEU A 4 -1.67 -10.75 -7.14
CA LEU A 4 -2.76 -9.80 -7.35
C LEU A 4 -2.31 -8.37 -7.06
N MET A 5 -2.42 -7.49 -8.05
CA MET A 5 -2.31 -6.04 -7.81
C MET A 5 -3.65 -5.51 -7.31
N ILE A 6 -3.69 -4.94 -6.12
CA ILE A 6 -4.83 -4.25 -5.54
C ILE A 6 -4.65 -2.76 -5.79
N ILE A 7 -5.55 -2.17 -6.57
CA ILE A 7 -5.50 -0.77 -6.98
C ILE A 7 -6.66 -0.02 -6.35
N PRO A 8 -6.50 0.59 -5.16
CA PRO A 8 -7.51 1.46 -4.60
C PRO A 8 -7.62 2.73 -5.46
N ALA A 9 -8.83 3.12 -5.81
CA ALA A 9 -9.09 4.30 -6.64
C ALA A 9 -10.29 5.10 -6.10
N TYR A 10 -10.08 6.39 -5.88
CA TYR A 10 -11.13 7.35 -5.55
C TYR A 10 -10.89 8.66 -6.26
N ASN A 11 -11.70 8.96 -7.28
CA ASN A 11 -11.55 10.11 -8.16
C ASN A 11 -10.16 10.18 -8.82
N GLU A 12 -9.83 9.10 -9.56
CA GLU A 12 -8.56 8.93 -10.26
C GLU A 12 -8.79 8.88 -11.80
N GLU A 13 -9.73 9.69 -12.31
CA GLU A 13 -10.06 9.72 -13.76
C GLU A 13 -8.87 10.06 -14.65
N GLU A 14 -7.90 10.85 -14.15
CA GLU A 14 -6.72 11.28 -14.90
C GLU A 14 -5.65 10.19 -15.00
N SER A 15 -5.60 9.23 -14.05
CA SER A 15 -4.48 8.30 -13.90
C SER A 15 -4.84 6.82 -14.04
N ILE A 16 -6.09 6.45 -13.76
CA ILE A 16 -6.48 5.05 -13.63
C ILE A 16 -6.29 4.23 -14.92
N PHE A 17 -6.54 4.83 -16.08
CA PHE A 17 -6.37 4.16 -17.37
C PHE A 17 -4.91 3.77 -17.63
N ASP A 18 -3.99 4.72 -17.42
CA ASP A 18 -2.56 4.50 -17.63
C ASP A 18 -1.99 3.54 -16.58
N THR A 19 -2.45 3.64 -15.32
CA THR A 19 -2.07 2.73 -14.23
C THR A 19 -2.41 1.29 -14.58
N VAL A 20 -3.66 1.00 -14.98
CA VAL A 20 -4.06 -0.37 -15.36
C VAL A 20 -3.34 -0.84 -16.61
N THR A 21 -3.19 0.02 -17.62
CA THR A 21 -2.49 -0.30 -18.86
C THR A 21 -1.02 -0.64 -18.62
N SER A 22 -0.34 0.06 -17.71
CA SER A 22 1.04 -0.23 -17.32
C SER A 22 1.17 -1.64 -16.74
N ILE A 23 0.24 -2.05 -15.87
CA ILE A 23 0.21 -3.40 -15.28
C ILE A 23 -0.04 -4.46 -16.35
N LEU A 24 -0.99 -4.22 -17.27
CA LEU A 24 -1.28 -5.15 -18.37
C LEU A 24 -0.10 -5.34 -19.32
N ASN A 25 0.68 -4.28 -19.55
CA ASN A 25 1.90 -4.35 -20.36
C ASN A 25 3.04 -5.06 -19.60
N TYR A 26 3.19 -4.80 -18.32
CA TYR A 26 4.18 -5.46 -17.47
C TYR A 26 3.91 -6.96 -17.31
N ARG A 27 2.64 -7.37 -17.19
CA ARG A 27 2.20 -8.77 -17.15
C ARG A 27 2.78 -9.63 -18.30
N LYS A 28 2.99 -9.03 -19.49
CA LYS A 28 3.54 -9.73 -20.68
C LYS A 28 5.04 -10.01 -20.57
N LYS A 29 5.74 -9.37 -19.61
CA LYS A 29 7.20 -9.43 -19.46
C LYS A 29 7.67 -10.35 -18.35
N VAL A 30 6.77 -10.73 -17.42
CA VAL A 30 7.11 -11.46 -16.20
C VAL A 30 6.84 -12.95 -16.29
N ASP A 31 7.51 -13.74 -15.46
CA ASP A 31 7.46 -15.22 -15.42
C ASP A 31 6.47 -15.77 -14.39
N PHE A 32 5.67 -14.89 -13.76
CA PHE A 32 4.66 -15.24 -12.77
C PHE A 32 3.27 -14.79 -13.22
N ASP A 33 2.26 -15.40 -12.63
CA ASP A 33 0.86 -15.12 -12.95
C ASP A 33 0.43 -13.82 -12.25
N LEU A 34 0.36 -12.72 -13.01
CA LEU A 34 0.05 -11.39 -12.53
C LEU A 34 -1.36 -10.99 -12.93
N ASP A 35 -2.23 -10.81 -11.94
CA ASP A 35 -3.58 -10.27 -12.10
C ASP A 35 -3.71 -8.92 -11.39
N TYR A 36 -4.81 -8.23 -11.62
CA TYR A 36 -5.15 -6.99 -10.91
C TYR A 36 -6.64 -6.91 -10.60
N VAL A 37 -6.97 -6.09 -9.61
CA VAL A 37 -8.32 -5.64 -9.34
C VAL A 37 -8.30 -4.17 -8.92
N VAL A 38 -9.11 -3.34 -9.58
CA VAL A 38 -9.35 -1.97 -9.15
C VAL A 38 -10.48 -1.96 -8.11
N ILE A 39 -10.23 -1.36 -6.96
CA ILE A 39 -11.26 -1.14 -5.95
C ILE A 39 -11.70 0.33 -6.05
N ASN A 40 -12.76 0.55 -6.82
CA ASN A 40 -13.35 1.88 -6.96
C ASN A 40 -14.15 2.22 -5.70
N ASP A 41 -13.60 3.10 -4.87
CA ASP A 41 -14.10 3.47 -3.55
C ASP A 41 -15.20 4.54 -3.61
N GLY A 42 -16.22 4.30 -4.45
CA GLY A 42 -17.35 5.21 -4.58
C GLY A 42 -16.98 6.53 -5.27
N SER A 43 -16.15 6.50 -6.31
CA SER A 43 -15.78 7.70 -7.10
C SER A 43 -16.99 8.43 -7.65
N THR A 44 -16.89 9.76 -7.71
CA THR A 44 -17.94 10.68 -8.18
C THR A 44 -17.59 11.36 -9.50
N ASP A 45 -16.37 11.12 -9.99
CA ASP A 45 -15.85 11.56 -11.29
C ASP A 45 -16.03 10.48 -12.38
N MET A 46 -15.28 10.57 -13.48
CA MET A 46 -15.34 9.63 -14.59
C MET A 46 -14.61 8.31 -14.33
N THR A 47 -13.98 8.11 -13.16
CA THR A 47 -13.22 6.87 -12.84
C THR A 47 -14.03 5.60 -13.11
N LYS A 48 -15.28 5.55 -12.63
CA LYS A 48 -16.16 4.38 -12.83
C LYS A 48 -16.42 4.12 -14.32
N GLN A 49 -16.74 5.16 -15.08
CA GLN A 49 -17.04 5.05 -16.49
C GLN A 49 -15.81 4.55 -17.27
N ILE A 50 -14.61 5.08 -16.97
CA ILE A 50 -13.36 4.64 -17.60
C ILE A 50 -13.12 3.13 -17.37
N LEU A 51 -13.35 2.66 -16.13
CA LEU A 51 -13.20 1.25 -15.79
C LEU A 51 -14.19 0.35 -16.58
N GLU A 52 -15.45 0.76 -16.69
CA GLU A 52 -16.51 0.01 -17.39
C GLU A 52 -16.29 0.00 -18.92
N GLU A 53 -16.00 1.15 -19.52
CA GLU A 53 -15.78 1.28 -20.99
C GLU A 53 -14.57 0.49 -21.47
N ASN A 54 -13.51 0.38 -20.66
CA ASN A 54 -12.32 -0.38 -21.01
C ASN A 54 -12.37 -1.85 -20.52
N HIS A 55 -13.48 -2.30 -19.95
CA HIS A 55 -13.67 -3.65 -19.43
C HIS A 55 -12.58 -4.05 -18.42
N PHE A 56 -12.12 -3.10 -17.62
CA PHE A 56 -11.13 -3.35 -16.59
C PHE A 56 -11.74 -4.11 -15.41
N ASN A 57 -10.96 -5.04 -14.83
CA ASN A 57 -11.41 -5.81 -13.68
C ASN A 57 -11.53 -4.89 -12.45
N ALA A 58 -12.75 -4.62 -12.01
CA ALA A 58 -13.01 -3.68 -10.93
C ALA A 58 -14.13 -4.16 -9.99
N VAL A 59 -14.00 -3.79 -8.73
CA VAL A 59 -15.05 -3.86 -7.71
C VAL A 59 -15.48 -2.44 -7.38
N HIS A 60 -16.76 -2.13 -7.60
CA HIS A 60 -17.33 -0.83 -7.30
C HIS A 60 -18.00 -0.84 -5.93
N LEU A 61 -17.47 -0.08 -4.98
CA LEU A 61 -18.07 0.08 -3.66
C LEU A 61 -19.27 1.03 -3.74
N VAL A 62 -20.28 0.74 -2.94
CA VAL A 62 -21.55 1.52 -2.93
C VAL A 62 -21.33 2.93 -2.35
N MET A 63 -20.31 3.08 -1.46
CA MET A 63 -19.95 4.34 -0.82
C MET A 63 -18.44 4.37 -0.58
N ASN A 64 -17.91 5.57 -0.36
CA ASN A 64 -16.51 5.75 0.02
C ASN A 64 -16.27 5.18 1.44
N LEU A 65 -15.40 4.18 1.54
CA LEU A 65 -14.95 3.56 2.80
C LEU A 65 -13.57 4.08 3.25
N GLY A 66 -12.95 4.91 2.43
CA GLY A 66 -11.58 5.39 2.61
C GLY A 66 -10.54 4.35 2.20
N ILE A 67 -9.28 4.81 2.13
CA ILE A 67 -8.16 3.98 1.64
C ILE A 67 -8.07 2.62 2.36
N GLY A 68 -8.24 2.61 3.68
CA GLY A 68 -8.20 1.37 4.46
C GLY A 68 -9.31 0.39 4.08
N GLY A 69 -10.53 0.89 3.85
CA GLY A 69 -11.68 0.06 3.43
C GLY A 69 -11.50 -0.49 2.02
N ALA A 70 -11.03 0.34 1.09
CA ALA A 70 -10.75 -0.07 -0.29
C ALA A 70 -9.66 -1.15 -0.33
N VAL A 71 -8.52 -0.92 0.34
CA VAL A 71 -7.40 -1.88 0.39
C VAL A 71 -7.82 -3.18 1.07
N GLN A 72 -8.58 -3.11 2.18
CA GLN A 72 -9.12 -4.32 2.82
C GLN A 72 -10.02 -5.13 1.88
N THR A 73 -10.83 -4.45 1.08
CA THR A 73 -11.67 -5.12 0.07
C THR A 73 -10.81 -5.88 -0.93
N GLY A 74 -9.70 -5.29 -1.38
CA GLY A 74 -8.72 -5.96 -2.23
C GLY A 74 -8.09 -7.20 -1.56
N TYR A 75 -7.72 -7.13 -0.28
CA TYR A 75 -7.22 -8.31 0.46
C TYR A 75 -8.27 -9.39 0.63
N LYS A 76 -9.55 -9.03 0.84
CA LYS A 76 -10.66 -10.00 0.85
C LYS A 76 -10.82 -10.66 -0.52
N TYR A 77 -10.70 -9.90 -1.60
CA TYR A 77 -10.70 -10.42 -2.97
C TYR A 77 -9.53 -11.40 -3.18
N ALA A 78 -8.31 -11.02 -2.77
CA ALA A 78 -7.13 -11.88 -2.86
C ALA A 78 -7.32 -13.20 -2.11
N LEU A 79 -7.85 -13.13 -0.88
CA LEU A 79 -8.12 -14.33 -0.07
C LEU A 79 -9.19 -15.24 -0.70
N ALA A 80 -10.27 -14.66 -1.21
CA ALA A 80 -11.38 -15.40 -1.80
C ALA A 80 -10.98 -16.13 -3.10
N HIS A 81 -10.00 -15.59 -3.84
CA HIS A 81 -9.51 -16.16 -5.11
C HIS A 81 -8.18 -16.90 -4.98
N ASP A 82 -7.72 -17.16 -3.75
CA ASP A 82 -6.53 -17.97 -3.43
C ASP A 82 -5.23 -17.45 -4.08
N TYR A 83 -4.98 -16.15 -4.03
CA TYR A 83 -3.71 -15.56 -4.47
C TYR A 83 -2.60 -15.85 -3.46
N ASP A 84 -1.37 -16.06 -3.97
CA ASP A 84 -0.20 -16.31 -3.14
C ASP A 84 0.39 -15.02 -2.58
N VAL A 85 0.33 -13.94 -3.37
CA VAL A 85 0.81 -12.61 -3.00
C VAL A 85 -0.23 -11.56 -3.41
N ALA A 86 -0.46 -10.59 -2.54
CA ALA A 86 -1.24 -9.40 -2.86
C ALA A 86 -0.37 -8.16 -2.73
N VAL A 87 -0.48 -7.28 -3.70
CA VAL A 87 0.32 -6.06 -3.83
C VAL A 87 -0.60 -4.86 -3.77
N GLN A 88 -0.45 -4.00 -2.76
CA GLN A 88 -1.07 -2.68 -2.79
C GLN A 88 -0.29 -1.80 -3.75
N PHE A 89 -0.98 -1.19 -4.70
CA PHE A 89 -0.42 -0.36 -5.75
C PHE A 89 -1.37 0.81 -6.02
N ASP A 90 -0.95 2.02 -5.68
CA ASP A 90 -1.84 3.18 -5.71
C ASP A 90 -2.26 3.54 -7.16
N GLY A 91 -3.51 3.95 -7.33
CA GLY A 91 -4.10 4.27 -8.63
C GLY A 91 -3.61 5.59 -9.25
N ASP A 92 -2.81 6.36 -8.51
CA ASP A 92 -2.34 7.71 -8.86
C ASP A 92 -1.08 7.76 -9.76
N GLY A 93 -0.59 6.60 -10.19
CA GLY A 93 0.57 6.46 -11.08
C GLY A 93 1.93 6.75 -10.44
N GLN A 94 2.01 6.90 -9.11
CA GLN A 94 3.28 7.20 -8.44
C GLN A 94 4.22 5.99 -8.33
N HIS A 95 3.69 4.77 -8.34
CA HIS A 95 4.49 3.55 -8.15
C HIS A 95 5.09 3.04 -9.44
N ASP A 96 6.38 2.70 -9.41
CA ASP A 96 7.08 2.07 -10.53
C ASP A 96 6.79 0.57 -10.57
N ILE A 97 6.05 0.12 -11.58
CA ILE A 97 5.71 -1.30 -11.78
C ILE A 97 6.95 -2.17 -12.06
N GLU A 98 7.99 -1.62 -12.67
CA GLU A 98 9.22 -2.37 -12.99
C GLU A 98 9.97 -2.78 -11.70
N SER A 99 9.74 -2.12 -10.58
CA SER A 99 10.27 -2.52 -9.26
C SER A 99 9.63 -3.79 -8.70
N LEU A 100 8.48 -4.26 -9.23
CA LEU A 100 7.70 -5.36 -8.66
C LEU A 100 8.49 -6.66 -8.54
N SER A 101 9.26 -7.04 -9.56
CA SER A 101 10.03 -8.29 -9.54
C SER A 101 11.05 -8.32 -8.40
N ASP A 102 11.76 -7.21 -8.16
CA ASP A 102 12.74 -7.10 -7.07
C ASP A 102 12.07 -7.10 -5.70
N LEU A 103 10.89 -6.50 -5.60
CA LEU A 103 10.09 -6.50 -4.37
C LEU A 103 9.51 -7.88 -4.04
N LEU A 104 9.26 -8.74 -5.03
CA LEU A 104 8.76 -10.10 -4.83
C LEU A 104 9.84 -11.09 -4.33
N GLU A 105 11.12 -10.81 -4.60
CA GLU A 105 12.21 -11.72 -4.27
C GLU A 105 12.26 -12.18 -2.80
N PRO A 106 12.11 -11.31 -1.78
CA PRO A 106 12.12 -11.76 -0.38
C PRO A 106 10.97 -12.71 -0.05
N ILE A 107 9.78 -12.54 -0.65
CA ILE A 107 8.65 -13.47 -0.46
C ILE A 107 8.95 -14.81 -1.16
N ARG A 108 9.46 -14.79 -2.39
CA ARG A 108 9.86 -16.01 -3.13
C ARG A 108 10.89 -16.85 -2.36
N LYS A 109 11.79 -16.18 -1.64
CA LYS A 109 12.84 -16.84 -0.82
C LYS A 109 12.40 -17.20 0.61
N ASN A 110 11.14 -16.93 0.99
CA ASN A 110 10.63 -17.07 2.36
C ASN A 110 11.42 -16.24 3.39
N GLU A 111 12.00 -15.12 2.96
CA GLU A 111 12.74 -14.19 3.80
C GLU A 111 11.82 -13.09 4.39
N ALA A 112 10.65 -12.87 3.78
CA ALA A 112 9.66 -11.89 4.22
C ALA A 112 8.23 -12.40 4.07
N ASP A 113 7.36 -12.00 5.00
CA ASP A 113 5.91 -12.16 4.93
C ASP A 113 5.24 -10.86 4.42
N LEU A 114 5.87 -9.70 4.71
CA LEU A 114 5.48 -8.39 4.21
C LEU A 114 6.70 -7.65 3.66
N VAL A 115 6.62 -7.19 2.40
CA VAL A 115 7.65 -6.34 1.79
C VAL A 115 7.11 -4.95 1.59
N ILE A 116 7.91 -3.95 1.94
CA ILE A 116 7.60 -2.53 1.75
C ILE A 116 8.56 -1.96 0.69
N GLY A 117 8.00 -1.46 -0.40
CA GLY A 117 8.74 -0.65 -1.37
C GLY A 117 9.10 0.69 -0.74
N SER A 118 10.38 0.91 -0.49
CA SER A 118 10.88 2.03 0.30
C SER A 118 11.62 3.07 -0.55
N ARG A 119 11.33 4.33 -0.30
CA ARG A 119 12.02 5.49 -0.88
C ARG A 119 13.34 5.81 -0.17
N PHE A 120 13.61 5.15 0.95
CA PHE A 120 14.72 5.51 1.86
C PHE A 120 15.76 4.40 2.01
N VAL A 121 15.62 3.31 1.30
CA VAL A 121 16.55 2.17 1.29
C VAL A 121 17.24 2.08 -0.06
N GLY A 122 18.59 1.90 -0.07
CA GLY A 122 19.38 1.75 -1.30
C GLY A 122 19.49 3.03 -2.13
N ASP A 123 20.02 2.89 -3.36
CA ASP A 123 20.16 3.98 -4.31
C ASP A 123 18.88 4.13 -5.15
N VAL A 124 17.86 4.75 -4.56
CA VAL A 124 16.60 5.02 -5.24
C VAL A 124 16.72 6.31 -6.04
N LYS A 125 16.49 6.26 -7.36
CA LYS A 125 16.28 7.44 -8.19
C LYS A 125 14.86 7.96 -7.93
N SER A 126 14.62 8.56 -6.77
CA SER A 126 13.31 9.20 -6.53
C SER A 126 13.39 10.67 -6.96
N GLU A 127 12.64 11.04 -7.97
CA GLU A 127 12.36 12.44 -8.30
C GLU A 127 11.49 13.10 -7.22
N PHE A 128 10.98 12.28 -6.29
CA PHE A 128 10.10 12.72 -5.23
C PHE A 128 10.86 13.49 -4.15
N GLN A 129 10.79 14.82 -4.20
CA GLN A 129 11.34 15.68 -3.16
C GLN A 129 10.46 15.66 -1.90
N THR A 130 10.88 14.89 -0.91
CA THR A 130 10.27 14.95 0.43
C THR A 130 10.65 16.23 1.14
N THR A 131 9.67 17.03 1.58
CA THR A 131 9.92 18.20 2.41
C THR A 131 10.58 17.80 3.73
N PHE A 132 11.42 18.66 4.29
CA PHE A 132 12.10 18.43 5.59
C PHE A 132 11.11 18.03 6.69
N MET A 133 9.96 18.70 6.77
CA MET A 133 8.89 18.40 7.76
C MET A 133 8.31 16.99 7.58
N ARG A 134 8.13 16.53 6.36
CA ARG A 134 7.63 15.17 6.06
C ARG A 134 8.68 14.12 6.46
N ARG A 135 9.96 14.33 6.15
CA ARG A 135 11.05 13.45 6.58
C ARG A 135 11.17 13.37 8.09
N PHE A 136 11.05 14.50 8.78
CA PHE A 136 11.02 14.55 10.24
C PHE A 136 9.86 13.72 10.80
N GLY A 137 8.63 13.91 10.28
CA GLY A 137 7.45 13.15 10.70
C GLY A 137 7.63 11.64 10.49
N ILE A 138 8.11 11.21 9.32
CA ILE A 138 8.41 9.79 9.04
C ILE A 138 9.45 9.26 10.04
N GLY A 139 10.49 10.04 10.36
CA GLY A 139 11.50 9.68 11.35
C GLY A 139 10.93 9.46 12.76
N VAL A 140 9.98 10.31 13.19
CA VAL A 140 9.27 10.13 14.48
C VAL A 140 8.48 8.82 14.48
N ILE A 141 7.69 8.56 13.44
CA ILE A 141 6.90 7.32 13.30
C ILE A 141 7.82 6.10 13.29
N SER A 142 8.90 6.12 12.49
CA SER A 142 9.89 5.05 12.38
C SER A 142 10.53 4.71 13.76
N ASN A 143 10.89 5.73 14.53
CA ASN A 143 11.46 5.54 15.86
C ASN A 143 10.42 4.99 16.85
N LEU A 144 9.16 5.44 16.76
CA LEU A 144 8.07 4.93 17.59
C LEU A 144 7.79 3.45 17.31
N ILE A 145 7.77 3.06 16.04
CA ILE A 145 7.65 1.65 15.62
C ILE A 145 8.82 0.84 16.18
N LYS A 146 10.05 1.33 16.05
CA LYS A 146 11.23 0.67 16.62
C LYS A 146 11.11 0.49 18.13
N TRP A 147 10.66 1.51 18.84
CA TRP A 147 10.51 1.45 20.30
C TRP A 147 9.45 0.43 20.73
N THR A 148 8.34 0.33 19.99
CA THR A 148 7.22 -0.54 20.35
C THR A 148 7.38 -2.00 19.85
N THR A 149 8.14 -2.23 18.78
CA THR A 149 8.24 -3.55 18.13
C THR A 149 9.65 -4.14 18.14
N GLY A 150 10.67 -3.31 18.40
CA GLY A 150 12.09 -3.68 18.33
C GLY A 150 12.69 -3.58 16.91
N GLN A 151 11.89 -3.51 15.85
CA GLN A 151 12.36 -3.38 14.47
C GLN A 151 12.13 -1.98 13.92
N ARG A 152 13.16 -1.42 13.26
CA ARG A 152 13.05 -0.14 12.58
C ARG A 152 12.56 -0.35 11.15
N VAL A 153 11.57 0.45 10.74
CA VAL A 153 11.10 0.56 9.36
C VAL A 153 11.27 2.02 8.95
N LEU A 154 11.93 2.26 7.82
CA LEU A 154 12.29 3.62 7.38
C LEU A 154 11.14 4.29 6.64
N ASP A 155 10.49 3.58 5.71
CA ASP A 155 9.35 4.10 4.96
C ASP A 155 8.02 3.59 5.52
N THR A 156 7.59 4.21 6.60
CA THR A 156 6.36 3.83 7.31
C THR A 156 5.08 4.27 6.60
N THR A 157 5.19 5.08 5.54
CA THR A 157 4.06 5.68 4.83
C THR A 157 3.95 5.23 3.37
N SER A 158 4.80 4.32 2.93
CA SER A 158 4.70 3.76 1.59
C SER A 158 3.45 2.92 1.43
N GLY A 159 2.67 3.19 0.37
CA GLY A 159 1.54 2.36 -0.08
C GLY A 159 1.98 1.14 -0.90
N TYR A 160 3.21 1.12 -1.45
CA TYR A 160 3.70 0.00 -2.24
C TYR A 160 4.10 -1.17 -1.33
N ARG A 161 3.20 -2.13 -1.15
CA ARG A 161 3.35 -3.23 -0.19
C ARG A 161 2.96 -4.56 -0.80
N LEU A 162 3.77 -5.55 -0.51
CA LEU A 162 3.54 -6.92 -0.94
C LEU A 162 3.32 -7.79 0.30
N ALA A 163 2.18 -8.45 0.36
CA ALA A 163 1.78 -9.34 1.44
C ALA A 163 1.73 -10.78 0.92
N ASP A 164 2.34 -11.71 1.65
CA ASP A 164 2.20 -13.12 1.38
C ASP A 164 0.82 -13.67 1.80
N LYS A 165 0.57 -14.95 1.56
CA LYS A 165 -0.70 -15.61 1.85
C LYS A 165 -1.12 -15.53 3.32
N VAL A 166 -0.16 -15.51 4.24
CA VAL A 166 -0.44 -15.44 5.67
C VAL A 166 -0.85 -14.02 6.05
N VAL A 167 -0.15 -13.02 5.54
CA VAL A 167 -0.48 -11.60 5.77
C VAL A 167 -1.77 -11.21 5.05
N ILE A 168 -2.04 -11.72 3.83
CA ILE A 168 -3.33 -11.56 3.13
C ILE A 168 -4.47 -11.97 4.04
N LYS A 169 -4.38 -13.14 4.68
CA LYS A 169 -5.41 -13.65 5.60
C LYS A 169 -5.63 -12.73 6.80
N GLN A 170 -4.55 -12.14 7.35
CA GLN A 170 -4.65 -11.18 8.45
C GLN A 170 -5.33 -9.88 8.00
N PHE A 171 -4.89 -9.32 6.88
CA PHE A 171 -5.40 -8.04 6.36
C PHE A 171 -6.84 -8.15 5.86
N ALA A 172 -7.24 -9.28 5.28
CA ALA A 172 -8.63 -9.53 4.91
C ALA A 172 -9.57 -9.54 6.13
N ARG A 173 -9.11 -10.06 7.28
CA ARG A 173 -9.90 -10.10 8.52
C ARG A 173 -9.96 -8.75 9.22
N ARG A 174 -8.81 -8.10 9.35
CA ARG A 174 -8.68 -6.82 10.05
C ARG A 174 -7.65 -5.93 9.36
N TYR A 175 -8.08 -4.75 8.96
CA TYR A 175 -7.24 -3.74 8.34
C TYR A 175 -7.62 -2.35 8.89
N PRO A 176 -6.65 -1.50 9.25
CA PRO A 176 -6.94 -0.17 9.78
C PRO A 176 -7.58 0.73 8.73
N ILE A 177 -8.55 1.55 9.14
CA ILE A 177 -9.31 2.41 8.22
C ILE A 177 -8.56 3.73 7.95
N LYS A 178 -8.05 4.37 9.01
CA LYS A 178 -7.53 5.75 8.90
C LYS A 178 -6.04 5.84 8.54
N TYR A 179 -5.21 5.04 9.16
CA TYR A 179 -3.74 5.11 9.04
C TYR A 179 -3.18 3.71 8.78
N PRO A 180 -3.58 3.09 7.65
CA PRO A 180 -3.30 1.68 7.44
C PRO A 180 -1.80 1.39 7.38
N GLU A 181 -0.99 2.27 6.77
CA GLU A 181 0.41 1.98 6.53
C GLU A 181 1.22 1.81 7.84
N PRO A 182 1.29 2.79 8.77
CA PRO A 182 2.08 2.62 9.97
C PRO A 182 1.47 1.63 10.97
N GLU A 183 0.15 1.55 11.06
CA GLU A 183 -0.54 0.69 12.01
C GLU A 183 -0.39 -0.80 11.64
N THR A 184 -0.51 -1.15 10.36
CA THR A 184 -0.31 -2.54 9.89
C THR A 184 1.11 -3.04 10.13
N ILE A 185 2.14 -2.17 10.02
CA ILE A 185 3.53 -2.54 10.35
C ILE A 185 3.61 -3.00 11.80
N VAL A 186 3.02 -2.25 12.74
CA VAL A 186 3.02 -2.62 14.16
C VAL A 186 2.32 -3.96 14.39
N HIS A 187 1.14 -4.15 13.81
CA HIS A 187 0.39 -5.41 13.93
C HIS A 187 1.17 -6.62 13.42
N ILE A 188 1.79 -6.49 12.24
CA ILE A 188 2.56 -7.57 11.62
C ILE A 188 3.82 -7.89 12.44
N LEU A 189 4.56 -6.88 12.88
CA LEU A 189 5.77 -7.06 13.71
C LEU A 189 5.46 -7.65 15.10
N LYS A 190 4.36 -7.25 15.74
CA LYS A 190 3.92 -7.85 17.02
C LYS A 190 3.58 -9.34 16.90
N ARG A 191 3.04 -9.74 15.76
CA ARG A 191 2.76 -11.16 15.45
C ARG A 191 4.00 -11.94 15.01
N LYS A 192 5.18 -11.31 15.06
CA LYS A 192 6.48 -11.93 14.69
C LYS A 192 6.60 -12.31 13.22
N TYR A 193 5.80 -11.71 12.35
CA TYR A 193 5.99 -11.83 10.92
C TYR A 193 7.20 -11.01 10.45
N LYS A 194 7.84 -11.49 9.40
CA LYS A 194 9.04 -10.87 8.83
C LYS A 194 8.66 -9.72 7.91
N VAL A 195 9.09 -8.51 8.28
CA VAL A 195 8.91 -7.29 7.48
C VAL A 195 10.26 -6.88 6.90
N VAL A 196 10.32 -6.68 5.58
CA VAL A 196 11.52 -6.28 4.86
C VAL A 196 11.22 -5.03 4.04
N GLU A 197 12.17 -4.09 3.99
CA GLU A 197 12.14 -2.95 3.07
C GLU A 197 13.07 -3.21 1.89
N LYS A 198 12.60 -2.91 0.70
CA LYS A 198 13.38 -2.95 -0.55
C LYS A 198 13.26 -1.63 -1.29
N PRO A 199 14.29 -1.23 -2.03
CA PRO A 199 14.22 -0.02 -2.84
C PRO A 199 13.06 -0.07 -3.83
N ALA A 200 12.29 1.00 -3.92
CA ALA A 200 11.28 1.16 -4.94
C ALA A 200 11.30 2.59 -5.49
N ASN A 201 11.36 2.72 -6.80
CA ASN A 201 11.24 4.02 -7.43
C ASN A 201 9.81 4.54 -7.30
N MET A 202 9.68 5.83 -7.06
CA MET A 202 8.41 6.52 -7.05
C MET A 202 8.50 7.79 -7.86
N PHE A 203 7.48 8.02 -8.68
CA PHE A 203 7.37 9.20 -9.53
C PHE A 203 6.59 10.32 -8.83
N GLU A 204 6.68 11.53 -9.34
CA GLU A 204 5.77 12.59 -8.92
C GLU A 204 4.35 12.30 -9.43
N ARG A 205 3.35 12.69 -8.65
CA ARG A 205 1.94 12.53 -9.01
C ARG A 205 1.63 13.31 -10.28
N THR A 206 1.03 12.69 -11.26
CA THR A 206 0.71 13.31 -12.55
C THR A 206 -0.48 14.27 -12.49
N GLY A 207 -1.30 14.21 -11.40
CA GLY A 207 -2.46 15.07 -11.19
C GLY A 207 -2.84 15.20 -9.71
N GLY A 208 -3.74 16.14 -9.41
CA GLY A 208 -4.30 16.35 -8.09
C GLY A 208 -3.49 17.27 -7.16
N VAL A 209 -4.22 18.02 -6.31
CA VAL A 209 -3.63 18.97 -5.34
C VAL A 209 -3.50 18.30 -3.98
N SER A 210 -2.29 18.31 -3.40
CA SER A 210 -2.09 17.88 -2.02
C SER A 210 -2.87 18.76 -1.05
N SER A 211 -3.88 18.20 -0.39
CA SER A 211 -4.78 18.90 0.53
C SER A 211 -4.24 19.04 1.96
N ILE A 212 -2.92 18.85 2.17
CA ILE A 212 -2.33 18.84 3.51
C ILE A 212 -1.78 20.22 3.87
N THR A 213 -2.47 20.91 4.78
CA THR A 213 -1.98 22.16 5.42
C THR A 213 -1.07 21.83 6.62
N PRO A 214 -0.17 22.75 7.07
CA PRO A 214 0.71 22.53 8.22
C PRO A 214 -0.02 22.10 9.50
N ILE A 215 -1.17 22.71 9.78
CA ILE A 215 -1.99 22.37 10.97
C ILE A 215 -2.58 20.96 10.86
N LYS A 216 -3.07 20.59 9.66
CA LYS A 216 -3.55 19.22 9.39
C LYS A 216 -2.42 18.20 9.56
N SER A 217 -1.17 18.56 9.22
CA SER A 217 -0.01 17.69 9.39
C SER A 217 0.32 17.40 10.86
N ILE A 218 0.23 18.39 11.76
CA ILE A 218 0.46 18.18 13.20
C ILE A 218 -0.63 17.26 13.78
N ARG A 219 -1.88 17.53 13.47
CA ARG A 219 -3.00 16.69 13.90
C ARG A 219 -2.84 15.25 13.39
N TYR A 220 -2.51 15.08 12.11
CA TYR A 220 -2.21 13.79 11.52
C TYR A 220 -1.11 13.04 12.30
N MET A 221 0.00 13.71 12.63
CA MET A 221 1.10 13.11 13.37
C MET A 221 0.67 12.63 14.76
N LEU A 222 -0.12 13.43 15.50
CA LEU A 222 -0.63 13.05 16.81
C LEU A 222 -1.57 11.84 16.71
N GLU A 223 -2.47 11.83 15.73
CA GLU A 223 -3.41 10.71 15.52
C GLU A 223 -2.67 9.44 15.13
N VAL A 224 -1.69 9.50 14.22
CA VAL A 224 -0.85 8.34 13.83
C VAL A 224 -0.04 7.81 15.02
N CYS A 225 0.63 8.67 15.77
CA CYS A 225 1.39 8.25 16.94
C CYS A 225 0.48 7.58 17.99
N SER A 226 -0.71 8.13 18.20
CA SER A 226 -1.70 7.55 19.13
C SER A 226 -2.19 6.19 18.63
N SER A 227 -2.47 6.03 17.33
CA SER A 227 -2.90 4.73 16.77
C SER A 227 -1.81 3.66 16.88
N ILE A 228 -0.54 4.02 16.65
CA ILE A 228 0.61 3.13 16.85
C ILE A 228 0.70 2.68 18.30
N LEU A 229 0.59 3.60 19.27
CA LEU A 229 0.63 3.25 20.69
C LEU A 229 -0.54 2.33 21.08
N ILE A 230 -1.74 2.64 20.63
CA ILE A 230 -2.91 1.78 20.84
C ILE A 230 -2.64 0.38 20.24
N ALA A 231 -2.23 0.30 18.98
CA ALA A 231 -1.91 -0.97 18.33
C ALA A 231 -0.80 -1.74 19.07
N ALA A 232 0.20 -1.02 19.59
CA ALA A 232 1.32 -1.62 20.31
C ALA A 232 0.91 -2.23 21.67
N PHE A 233 0.01 -1.59 22.40
CA PHE A 233 -0.36 -2.01 23.75
C PHE A 233 -1.70 -2.77 23.84
N MET A 234 -2.54 -2.70 22.82
CA MET A 234 -3.74 -3.54 22.78
C MET A 234 -3.38 -5.03 22.74
N ARG A 235 -4.04 -5.83 23.57
CA ARG A 235 -4.03 -7.29 23.41
C ARG A 235 -4.78 -7.63 22.14
N GLU A 236 -4.09 -8.26 21.18
CA GLU A 236 -4.75 -8.83 20.03
C GLU A 236 -5.48 -10.10 20.49
N SER A 237 -6.81 -10.10 20.44
CA SER A 237 -7.59 -11.34 20.52
C SER A 237 -7.31 -12.17 19.27
N GLU A 238 -6.98 -13.43 19.45
CA GLU A 238 -6.76 -14.42 18.39
C GLU A 238 -7.95 -14.53 17.41
#